data_6cebc4a39f8f2133331a385cc1c93ccc
#
_entry.id   6cebc4a39f8f2133331a385cc1c93ccc
#
_cell.length_a   1.000
_cell.length_b   1.000
_cell.length_c   1.000
_cell.angle_alpha   90.00
_cell.angle_beta   90.00
_cell.angle_gamma   90.00
#
_symmetry.space_group_name_H-M   'P 1'
#
loop_
_entity.id
_entity.type
_entity.pdbx_description
1 polymer ?
#
loop_
_entity_poly.entity_id
_entity_poly.type
_entity_poly.pdbx_seq_one_letter_code
_entity_poly.pdbx_strand_id
1 'polypeptide(L)'
;GEVFCPTCGTKIEKLSPEEMIDIILGMAKELNQKTVTILSPVVRGRKGEYYQLLYDFLNEGFEQVRVDGKMHSLHDRIELSRNKIHNIEVLIDRVMISDESRLFEAVESALEHSKGLVTVLFGETTKNPTERLLSSHWSCPEDGFSFPEIEPRLFSFNSPAGACVACGGLGKAEAFSKEICPECEGKRLKPEALSVRIKHKNIYEVSAM
;
A
#
# COMPACT_ATOMS: atom_id res chain seq x y z
N GLY A 1 -17.68 1.22 -5.17
CA GLY A 1 -17.35 -0.15 -4.77
C GLY A 1 -16.09 -0.16 -3.91
N GLU A 2 -15.91 -1.22 -3.15
CA GLU A 2 -14.71 -1.44 -2.35
C GLU A 2 -13.71 -2.28 -3.14
N VAL A 3 -12.44 -1.96 -3.04
CA VAL A 3 -11.35 -2.63 -3.73
C VAL A 3 -10.61 -3.53 -2.77
N PHE A 4 -10.33 -4.74 -3.17
CA PHE A 4 -9.57 -5.70 -2.38
C PHE A 4 -8.35 -6.19 -3.15
N CYS A 5 -7.29 -6.53 -2.46
CA CYS A 5 -6.13 -7.13 -3.08
C CYS A 5 -6.48 -8.53 -3.61
N PRO A 6 -6.21 -8.83 -4.89
CA PRO A 6 -6.49 -10.16 -5.44
C PRO A 6 -5.61 -11.26 -4.82
N THR A 7 -4.46 -10.89 -4.22
CA THR A 7 -3.49 -11.83 -3.65
C THR A 7 -3.79 -12.16 -2.19
N CYS A 8 -3.93 -11.13 -1.35
CA CYS A 8 -4.08 -11.32 0.11
C CYS A 8 -5.46 -10.97 0.66
N GLY A 9 -6.37 -10.39 -0.16
CA GLY A 9 -7.72 -10.02 0.25
C GLY A 9 -7.83 -8.75 1.08
N THR A 10 -6.72 -8.07 1.38
CA THR A 10 -6.72 -6.81 2.14
C THR A 10 -7.42 -5.71 1.35
N LYS A 11 -8.22 -4.89 2.03
CA LYS A 11 -8.87 -3.72 1.44
C LYS A 11 -7.82 -2.70 0.96
N ILE A 12 -7.96 -2.26 -0.27
CA ILE A 12 -7.10 -1.23 -0.87
C ILE A 12 -7.88 0.07 -0.90
N GLU A 13 -7.25 1.13 -0.40
CA GLU A 13 -7.81 2.49 -0.41
C GLU A 13 -6.78 3.42 -1.07
N LYS A 14 -7.28 4.34 -1.90
CA LYS A 14 -6.51 5.46 -2.42
C LYS A 14 -6.97 6.69 -1.68
N LEU A 15 -6.08 7.31 -0.93
CA LEU A 15 -6.38 8.43 -0.04
C LEU A 15 -5.71 9.71 -0.55
N SER A 16 -6.40 10.82 -0.46
CA SER A 16 -5.77 12.14 -0.57
C SER A 16 -5.01 12.47 0.72
N PRO A 17 -4.05 13.42 0.69
CA PRO A 17 -3.39 13.86 1.92
C PRO A 17 -4.36 14.32 3.01
N GLU A 18 -5.43 15.03 2.65
CA GLU A 18 -6.47 15.50 3.58
C GLU A 18 -7.20 14.33 4.24
N GLU A 19 -7.60 13.31 3.47
CA GLU A 19 -8.22 12.10 4.00
C GLU A 19 -7.27 11.32 4.92
N MET A 20 -5.97 11.34 4.63
CA MET A 20 -4.95 10.74 5.52
C MET A 20 -4.88 11.47 6.85
N ILE A 21 -4.91 12.82 6.84
CA ILE A 21 -4.94 13.63 8.06
C ILE A 21 -6.18 13.31 8.90
N ASP A 22 -7.36 13.25 8.28
CA ASP A 22 -8.60 12.89 8.99
C ASP A 22 -8.49 11.51 9.66
N ILE A 23 -7.91 10.54 8.98
CA ILE A 23 -7.66 9.20 9.53
C ILE A 23 -6.68 9.27 10.71
N ILE A 24 -5.58 10.01 10.59
CA ILE A 24 -4.57 10.17 11.64
C ILE A 24 -5.19 10.82 12.89
N LEU A 25 -5.97 11.88 12.71
CA LEU A 25 -6.67 12.58 13.81
C LEU A 25 -7.70 11.67 14.49
N GLY A 26 -8.44 10.88 13.69
CA GLY A 26 -9.37 9.87 14.20
C GLY A 26 -8.67 8.82 15.06
N MET A 27 -7.57 8.23 14.55
CA MET A 27 -6.77 7.25 15.29
C MET A 27 -6.17 7.83 16.57
N ALA A 28 -5.63 9.06 16.51
CA ALA A 28 -5.06 9.72 17.67
C ALA A 28 -6.09 9.89 18.80
N LYS A 29 -7.34 10.24 18.44
CA LYS A 29 -8.45 10.37 19.38
C LYS A 29 -8.83 9.01 19.99
N GLU A 30 -8.96 7.97 19.18
CA GLU A 30 -9.29 6.62 19.65
C GLU A 30 -8.21 6.05 20.57
N LEU A 31 -6.94 6.25 20.23
CA LEU A 31 -5.78 5.78 20.99
C LEU A 31 -5.39 6.70 22.15
N ASN A 32 -6.07 7.84 22.31
CA ASN A 32 -5.73 8.89 23.29
C ASN A 32 -4.26 9.34 23.21
N GLN A 33 -3.75 9.48 21.98
CA GLN A 33 -2.37 9.91 21.70
C GLN A 33 -2.32 11.39 21.33
N LYS A 34 -1.26 12.07 21.79
CA LYS A 34 -1.01 13.49 21.49
C LYS A 34 0.04 13.73 20.42
N THR A 35 0.80 12.69 20.10
CA THR A 35 1.89 12.75 19.13
C THR A 35 1.77 11.56 18.18
N VAL A 36 2.22 11.78 16.95
CA VAL A 36 2.34 10.75 15.91
C VAL A 36 3.73 10.84 15.28
N THR A 37 4.31 9.70 14.98
CA THR A 37 5.54 9.57 14.21
C THR A 37 5.18 9.27 12.76
N ILE A 38 5.69 10.10 11.84
CA ILE A 38 5.48 9.97 10.41
C ILE A 38 6.75 9.39 9.78
N LEU A 39 6.58 8.27 9.09
CA LEU A 39 7.66 7.54 8.44
C LEU A 39 7.36 7.39 6.94
N SER A 40 8.40 7.48 6.13
CA SER A 40 8.33 7.25 4.68
C SER A 40 8.92 5.88 4.33
N PRO A 41 8.11 4.88 3.92
CA PRO A 41 8.59 3.54 3.56
C PRO A 41 9.24 3.54 2.18
N VAL A 42 10.57 3.66 2.14
CA VAL A 42 11.36 3.78 0.89
C VAL A 42 11.84 2.43 0.34
N VAL A 43 11.95 1.41 1.20
CA VAL A 43 12.24 0.03 0.78
C VAL A 43 11.28 -0.92 1.49
N ARG A 44 10.60 -1.76 0.70
CA ARG A 44 9.65 -2.74 1.23
C ARG A 44 9.95 -4.13 0.65
N GLY A 45 10.31 -5.06 1.53
CA GLY A 45 10.47 -6.46 1.19
C GLY A 45 11.53 -6.76 0.12
N ARG A 46 12.62 -5.99 0.05
CA ARG A 46 13.65 -6.14 -0.99
C ARG A 46 15.01 -6.46 -0.42
N LYS A 47 15.78 -7.29 -1.15
CA LYS A 47 17.18 -7.58 -0.83
C LYS A 47 18.08 -6.44 -1.26
N GLY A 48 19.13 -6.16 -0.48
CA GLY A 48 20.13 -5.14 -0.80
C GLY A 48 20.90 -4.65 0.41
N GLU A 49 22.00 -3.95 0.18
CA GLU A 49 22.84 -3.36 1.23
C GLU A 49 22.43 -1.92 1.60
N TYR A 50 21.82 -1.21 0.68
CA TYR A 50 21.20 0.12 0.81
C TYR A 50 22.05 1.25 1.41
N TYR A 51 23.36 1.07 1.60
CA TYR A 51 24.18 2.10 2.25
C TYR A 51 24.22 3.41 1.45
N GLN A 52 24.17 3.36 0.11
CA GLN A 52 24.09 4.57 -0.71
C GLN A 52 22.77 5.32 -0.44
N LEU A 53 21.66 4.61 -0.42
CA LEU A 53 20.35 5.18 -0.11
C LEU A 53 20.32 5.85 1.28
N LEU A 54 20.89 5.18 2.28
CA LEU A 54 20.98 5.72 3.65
C LEU A 54 21.88 6.95 3.71
N TYR A 55 22.99 6.96 2.96
CA TYR A 55 23.89 8.10 2.85
C TYR A 55 23.22 9.29 2.14
N ASP A 56 22.43 9.03 1.10
CA ASP A 56 21.70 10.09 0.39
C ASP A 56 20.69 10.76 1.33
N PHE A 57 19.94 10.01 2.13
CA PHE A 57 19.04 10.57 3.14
C PHE A 57 19.77 11.36 4.23
N LEU A 58 20.93 10.92 4.67
CA LEU A 58 21.75 11.69 5.60
C LEU A 58 22.15 13.05 4.99
N ASN A 59 22.54 13.08 3.71
CA ASN A 59 22.88 14.31 3.00
C ASN A 59 21.70 15.23 2.75
N GLU A 60 20.48 14.68 2.65
CA GLU A 60 19.22 15.43 2.58
C GLU A 60 18.80 16.01 3.93
N GLY A 61 19.51 15.66 5.01
CA GLY A 61 19.30 16.20 6.35
C GLY A 61 18.42 15.34 7.26
N PHE A 62 18.08 14.12 6.87
CA PHE A 62 17.39 13.19 7.75
C PHE A 62 18.35 12.63 8.80
N GLU A 63 17.87 12.42 10.02
CA GLU A 63 18.69 11.96 11.14
C GLU A 63 18.47 10.49 11.49
N GLN A 64 17.27 9.97 11.26
CA GLN A 64 16.87 8.65 11.71
C GLN A 64 16.15 7.85 10.61
N VAL A 65 16.33 6.54 10.70
CA VAL A 65 15.70 5.57 9.82
C VAL A 65 15.23 4.37 10.65
N ARG A 66 14.09 3.81 10.29
CA ARG A 66 13.62 2.54 10.83
C ARG A 66 14.02 1.43 9.85
N VAL A 67 14.86 0.48 10.29
CA VAL A 67 15.26 -0.69 9.51
C VAL A 67 14.74 -1.94 10.18
N ASP A 68 13.98 -2.74 9.47
CA ASP A 68 13.41 -4.00 9.95
C ASP A 68 12.71 -3.83 11.32
N GLY A 69 11.97 -2.72 11.47
CA GLY A 69 11.22 -2.38 12.67
C GLY A 69 12.03 -1.72 13.79
N LYS A 70 13.34 -1.49 13.62
CA LYS A 70 14.21 -0.86 14.62
C LYS A 70 14.68 0.52 14.18
N MET A 71 14.59 1.50 15.07
CA MET A 71 15.11 2.85 14.83
C MET A 71 16.64 2.86 14.91
N HIS A 72 17.27 3.51 13.96
CA HIS A 72 18.72 3.74 13.87
C HIS A 72 18.99 5.21 13.56
N SER A 73 20.10 5.73 14.08
CA SER A 73 20.64 7.01 13.63
C SER A 73 21.35 6.83 12.29
N LEU A 74 21.09 7.72 11.32
CA LEU A 74 21.81 7.73 10.04
C LEU A 74 23.29 8.15 10.21
N HIS A 75 23.67 8.73 11.36
CA HIS A 75 25.07 9.01 11.70
C HIS A 75 25.83 7.76 12.14
N ASP A 76 25.13 6.69 12.51
CA ASP A 76 25.74 5.44 12.88
C ASP A 76 25.98 4.55 11.65
N ARG A 77 26.96 3.65 11.77
CA ARG A 77 27.19 2.67 10.71
C ARG A 77 26.09 1.60 10.71
N ILE A 78 25.25 1.62 9.68
CA ILE A 78 24.19 0.63 9.49
C ILE A 78 24.66 -0.38 8.44
N GLU A 79 24.90 -1.62 8.87
CA GLU A 79 25.33 -2.70 7.98
C GLU A 79 24.14 -3.63 7.67
N LEU A 80 23.73 -3.66 6.41
CA LEU A 80 22.65 -4.49 5.92
C LEU A 80 23.18 -5.62 5.02
N SER A 81 22.65 -6.80 5.18
CA SER A 81 23.08 -7.95 4.39
C SER A 81 22.44 -7.91 3.00
N ARG A 82 23.27 -7.96 1.94
CA ARG A 82 22.84 -8.01 0.55
C ARG A 82 21.83 -9.12 0.25
N ASN A 83 21.92 -10.24 0.97
CA ASN A 83 21.12 -11.44 0.71
C ASN A 83 19.84 -11.51 1.55
N LYS A 84 19.67 -10.63 2.53
CA LYS A 84 18.46 -10.54 3.35
C LYS A 84 17.47 -9.55 2.78
N ILE A 85 16.20 -9.82 3.05
CA ILE A 85 15.10 -8.91 2.74
C ILE A 85 15.07 -7.86 3.85
N HIS A 86 14.94 -6.59 3.44
CA HIS A 86 14.87 -5.45 4.35
C HIS A 86 13.64 -4.60 4.07
N ASN A 87 13.16 -3.97 5.13
CA ASN A 87 12.20 -2.86 5.09
C ASN A 87 12.90 -1.64 5.67
N ILE A 88 12.88 -0.52 4.94
CA ILE A 88 13.53 0.72 5.34
C ILE A 88 12.52 1.85 5.24
N GLU A 89 12.38 2.60 6.32
CA GLU A 89 11.50 3.75 6.41
C GLU A 89 12.26 4.93 7.00
N VAL A 90 12.24 6.05 6.31
CA VAL A 90 12.88 7.28 6.79
C VAL A 90 11.95 7.96 7.79
N LEU A 91 12.47 8.38 8.92
CA LEU A 91 11.73 9.23 9.85
C LEU A 91 11.62 10.63 9.27
N ILE A 92 10.40 11.02 8.96
CA ILE A 92 10.12 12.38 8.47
C ILE A 92 9.99 13.33 9.65
N ASP A 93 9.06 13.04 10.58
CA ASP A 93 8.85 13.91 11.73
C ASP A 93 8.11 13.19 12.87
N ARG A 94 8.19 13.79 14.07
CA ARG A 94 7.35 13.46 15.23
C ARG A 94 6.50 14.68 15.55
N VAL A 95 5.22 14.60 15.19
CA VAL A 95 4.31 15.76 15.18
C VAL A 95 3.33 15.70 16.34
N MET A 96 3.05 16.83 16.97
CA MET A 96 1.92 16.97 17.89
C MET A 96 0.62 17.01 17.07
N ILE A 97 -0.37 16.24 17.46
CA ILE A 97 -1.68 16.18 16.77
C ILE A 97 -2.39 17.53 16.70
N SER A 98 -2.08 18.44 17.63
CA SER A 98 -2.62 19.82 17.63
C SER A 98 -2.00 20.73 16.57
N ASP A 99 -0.91 20.33 15.93
CA ASP A 99 -0.22 21.07 14.87
C ASP A 99 -0.55 20.45 13.51
N GLU A 100 -1.76 20.71 13.03
CA GLU A 100 -2.27 20.15 11.79
C GLU A 100 -1.47 20.59 10.56
N SER A 101 -0.94 21.83 10.55
CA SER A 101 -0.11 22.33 9.44
C SER A 101 1.17 21.52 9.30
N ARG A 102 1.88 21.31 10.40
CA ARG A 102 3.10 20.50 10.44
C ARG A 102 2.82 19.03 10.13
N LEU A 103 1.67 18.53 10.58
CA LEU A 103 1.25 17.17 10.25
C LEU A 103 1.02 16.99 8.74
N PHE A 104 0.38 17.97 8.10
CA PHE A 104 0.15 17.96 6.67
C PHE A 104 1.48 17.98 5.90
N GLU A 105 2.41 18.88 6.24
CA GLU A 105 3.74 18.95 5.63
C GLU A 105 4.53 17.63 5.79
N ALA A 106 4.45 17.01 6.96
CA ALA A 106 5.11 15.74 7.21
C ALA A 106 4.51 14.60 6.37
N VAL A 107 3.20 14.55 6.21
CA VAL A 107 2.52 13.56 5.35
C VAL A 107 2.90 13.77 3.89
N GLU A 108 2.87 15.00 3.37
CA GLU A 108 3.27 15.29 1.99
C GLU A 108 4.73 14.90 1.73
N SER A 109 5.63 15.26 2.63
CA SER A 109 7.05 14.88 2.54
C SER A 109 7.22 13.35 2.54
N ALA A 110 6.49 12.63 3.40
CA ALA A 110 6.53 11.17 3.41
C ALA A 110 6.08 10.55 2.08
N LEU A 111 4.98 11.08 1.52
CA LEU A 111 4.44 10.62 0.23
C LEU A 111 5.41 10.86 -0.93
N GLU A 112 6.13 11.99 -0.93
CA GLU A 112 7.12 12.32 -1.94
C GLU A 112 8.28 11.33 -1.95
N HIS A 113 8.93 11.09 -0.81
CA HIS A 113 10.09 10.20 -0.69
C HIS A 113 9.74 8.72 -0.93
N SER A 114 8.56 8.27 -0.52
CA SER A 114 8.10 6.89 -0.70
C SER A 114 7.40 6.63 -2.03
N LYS A 115 7.14 7.67 -2.83
CA LYS A 115 6.30 7.59 -4.03
C LYS A 115 4.87 7.17 -3.70
N GLY A 116 4.28 7.79 -2.70
CA GLY A 116 2.86 7.69 -2.41
C GLY A 116 2.46 6.83 -1.21
N LEU A 117 3.40 6.51 -0.32
CA LEU A 117 3.13 5.77 0.90
C LEU A 117 3.51 6.58 2.14
N VAL A 118 2.76 6.42 3.22
CA VAL A 118 3.12 6.95 4.53
C VAL A 118 2.78 5.94 5.63
N THR A 119 3.73 5.68 6.52
CA THR A 119 3.49 4.91 7.73
C THR A 119 3.27 5.88 8.89
N VAL A 120 2.13 5.75 9.56
CA VAL A 120 1.81 6.50 10.78
C VAL A 120 1.98 5.58 11.98
N LEU A 121 2.75 6.03 12.97
CA LEU A 121 3.10 5.24 14.14
C LEU A 121 2.74 6.00 15.41
N PHE A 122 1.87 5.39 16.23
CA PHE A 122 1.49 5.89 17.54
C PHE A 122 2.14 5.07 18.65
N GLY A 123 2.54 5.75 19.71
CA GLY A 123 3.13 5.07 20.86
C GLY A 123 4.51 4.44 20.56
N GLU A 124 5.35 5.07 19.78
CA GLU A 124 6.69 4.61 19.38
C GLU A 124 7.52 4.04 20.55
N THR A 125 7.40 4.64 21.73
CA THR A 125 8.13 4.24 22.94
C THR A 125 7.39 3.24 23.81
N THR A 126 6.17 2.84 23.42
CA THR A 126 5.37 1.87 24.18
C THR A 126 5.74 0.43 23.80
N LYS A 127 5.31 -0.53 24.65
CA LYS A 127 5.52 -1.96 24.37
C LYS A 127 4.72 -2.46 23.15
N ASN A 128 3.61 -1.82 22.86
CA ASN A 128 2.72 -2.18 21.75
C ASN A 128 2.39 -0.92 20.94
N PRO A 129 3.27 -0.49 20.05
CA PRO A 129 2.97 0.63 19.16
C PRO A 129 1.85 0.24 18.18
N THR A 130 1.02 1.19 17.82
CA THR A 130 0.01 1.02 16.77
C THR A 130 0.49 1.70 15.53
N GLU A 131 0.55 0.96 14.43
CA GLU A 131 0.93 1.53 13.14
C GLU A 131 -0.12 1.26 12.06
N ARG A 132 -0.15 2.16 11.09
CA ARG A 132 -0.98 2.02 9.89
C ARG A 132 -0.22 2.56 8.69
N LEU A 133 -0.23 1.78 7.59
CA LEU A 133 0.26 2.22 6.30
C LEU A 133 -0.91 2.83 5.51
N LEU A 134 -0.71 4.04 5.00
CA LEU A 134 -1.65 4.75 4.15
C LEU A 134 -1.03 4.93 2.76
N SER A 135 -1.87 4.95 1.72
CA SER A 135 -1.42 5.06 0.33
C SER A 135 -2.21 6.11 -0.44
N SER A 136 -1.49 6.94 -1.20
CA SER A 136 -2.07 7.85 -2.19
C SER A 136 -2.33 7.18 -3.54
N HIS A 137 -2.01 5.90 -3.68
CA HIS A 137 -2.24 5.09 -4.88
C HIS A 137 -3.12 3.89 -4.58
N TRP A 138 -3.69 3.30 -5.62
CA TRP A 138 -4.35 2.01 -5.53
C TRP A 138 -3.30 0.90 -5.32
N SER A 139 -2.76 0.76 -4.12
CA SER A 139 -1.77 -0.27 -3.80
C SER A 139 -2.10 -0.99 -2.49
N CYS A 140 -1.85 -2.28 -2.48
CA CYS A 140 -2.05 -3.09 -1.29
C CYS A 140 -1.03 -2.72 -0.20
N PRO A 141 -1.45 -2.41 1.01
CA PRO A 141 -0.55 -2.08 2.11
C PRO A 141 0.29 -3.29 2.58
N GLU A 142 -0.20 -4.52 2.38
CA GLU A 142 0.48 -5.74 2.86
C GLU A 142 1.56 -6.23 1.89
N ASP A 143 1.19 -6.47 0.63
CA ASP A 143 2.07 -7.10 -0.35
C ASP A 143 2.60 -6.15 -1.43
N GLY A 144 2.16 -4.88 -1.42
CA GLY A 144 2.58 -3.88 -2.40
C GLY A 144 1.99 -4.09 -3.79
N PHE A 145 1.00 -4.94 -3.94
CA PHE A 145 0.31 -5.14 -5.21
C PHE A 145 -0.24 -3.81 -5.72
N SER A 146 0.16 -3.41 -6.93
CA SER A 146 -0.32 -2.19 -7.57
C SER A 146 -1.60 -2.50 -8.32
N PHE A 147 -2.73 -2.00 -7.80
CA PHE A 147 -4.04 -2.20 -8.43
C PHE A 147 -4.16 -1.26 -9.64
N PRO A 148 -4.67 -1.76 -10.78
CA PRO A 148 -4.84 -0.93 -11.97
C PRO A 148 -5.88 0.16 -11.74
N GLU A 149 -5.86 1.19 -12.58
CA GLU A 149 -6.86 2.25 -12.52
C GLU A 149 -8.27 1.66 -12.70
N ILE A 150 -9.19 2.10 -11.81
CA ILE A 150 -10.56 1.60 -11.80
C ILE A 150 -11.38 2.36 -12.81
N GLU A 151 -11.49 1.80 -13.99
CA GLU A 151 -12.26 2.36 -15.10
C GLU A 151 -13.22 1.29 -15.69
N PRO A 152 -14.25 1.68 -16.45
CA PRO A 152 -15.23 0.73 -16.99
C PRO A 152 -14.61 -0.42 -17.80
N ARG A 153 -13.47 -0.18 -18.45
CA ARG A 153 -12.73 -1.21 -19.22
C ARG A 153 -12.24 -2.37 -18.36
N LEU A 154 -11.95 -2.14 -17.07
CA LEU A 154 -11.54 -3.18 -16.14
C LEU A 154 -12.61 -4.25 -15.95
N PHE A 155 -13.89 -3.89 -16.06
CA PHE A 155 -15.03 -4.78 -15.85
C PHE A 155 -15.57 -5.40 -17.14
N SER A 156 -14.89 -5.22 -18.27
CA SER A 156 -15.28 -5.74 -19.56
C SER A 156 -14.43 -6.94 -19.97
N PHE A 157 -15.05 -8.09 -20.17
CA PHE A 157 -14.39 -9.29 -20.71
C PHE A 157 -14.02 -9.17 -22.20
N ASN A 158 -14.47 -8.12 -22.89
CA ASN A 158 -14.09 -7.80 -24.27
C ASN A 158 -12.91 -6.82 -24.35
N SER A 159 -12.46 -6.30 -23.21
CA SER A 159 -11.33 -5.38 -23.11
C SER A 159 -10.09 -6.11 -22.59
N PRO A 160 -8.90 -5.92 -23.17
CA PRO A 160 -7.64 -6.44 -22.62
C PRO A 160 -7.36 -6.01 -21.16
N ALA A 161 -7.94 -4.90 -20.73
CA ALA A 161 -7.83 -4.42 -19.36
C ALA A 161 -8.52 -5.35 -18.35
N GLY A 162 -9.69 -5.90 -18.72
CA GLY A 162 -10.52 -6.71 -17.83
C GLY A 162 -10.59 -8.20 -18.17
N ALA A 163 -10.34 -8.56 -19.42
CA ALA A 163 -10.43 -9.95 -19.88
C ALA A 163 -9.43 -10.87 -19.20
N CYS A 164 -9.84 -12.06 -18.83
CA CYS A 164 -8.94 -13.10 -18.36
C CYS A 164 -7.82 -13.33 -19.36
N VAL A 165 -6.57 -13.29 -18.91
CA VAL A 165 -5.37 -13.38 -19.77
C VAL A 165 -5.28 -14.75 -20.44
N ALA A 166 -5.63 -15.83 -19.72
CA ALA A 166 -5.52 -17.18 -20.23
C ALA A 166 -6.48 -17.50 -21.36
N CYS A 167 -7.75 -17.04 -21.26
CA CYS A 167 -8.78 -17.36 -22.28
C CYS A 167 -9.22 -16.15 -23.12
N GLY A 168 -8.58 -14.97 -22.95
CA GLY A 168 -8.95 -13.76 -23.68
C GLY A 168 -10.41 -13.31 -23.45
N GLY A 169 -10.99 -13.63 -22.29
CA GLY A 169 -12.38 -13.31 -21.97
C GLY A 169 -13.42 -14.32 -22.50
N LEU A 170 -13.00 -15.44 -23.05
CA LEU A 170 -13.91 -16.49 -23.56
C LEU A 170 -14.63 -17.25 -22.43
N GLY A 171 -13.98 -17.42 -21.28
CA GLY A 171 -14.49 -18.22 -20.16
C GLY A 171 -14.32 -19.74 -20.38
N LYS A 172 -13.77 -20.13 -21.50
CA LYS A 172 -13.51 -21.53 -21.90
C LYS A 172 -12.02 -21.71 -22.20
N ALA A 173 -11.55 -22.95 -22.11
CA ALA A 173 -10.15 -23.27 -22.38
C ALA A 173 -9.75 -22.91 -23.84
N GLU A 174 -10.65 -23.14 -24.80
CA GLU A 174 -10.49 -22.79 -26.20
C GLU A 174 -11.82 -22.32 -26.79
N ALA A 175 -11.79 -21.64 -27.95
CA ALA A 175 -12.94 -20.98 -28.58
C ALA A 175 -14.17 -21.88 -28.82
N PHE A 176 -13.96 -23.17 -29.05
CA PHE A 176 -15.06 -24.13 -29.27
C PHE A 176 -15.09 -25.27 -28.27
N SER A 177 -14.27 -25.23 -27.24
CA SER A 177 -14.24 -26.21 -26.14
C SER A 177 -15.50 -26.12 -25.27
N LYS A 178 -15.89 -27.27 -24.72
CA LYS A 178 -16.86 -27.34 -23.61
C LYS A 178 -16.21 -27.14 -22.25
N GLU A 179 -14.87 -27.20 -22.18
CA GLU A 179 -14.10 -27.09 -20.95
C GLU A 179 -14.05 -25.64 -20.48
N ILE A 180 -14.30 -25.45 -19.21
CA ILE A 180 -14.23 -24.13 -18.55
C ILE A 180 -12.75 -23.74 -18.42
N CYS A 181 -12.43 -22.46 -18.64
CA CYS A 181 -11.10 -21.93 -18.41
C CYS A 181 -10.68 -22.15 -16.96
N PRO A 182 -9.55 -22.82 -16.69
CA PRO A 182 -9.11 -23.14 -15.33
C PRO A 182 -8.70 -21.89 -14.54
N GLU A 183 -8.20 -20.85 -15.22
CA GLU A 183 -7.75 -19.59 -14.57
C GLU A 183 -8.93 -18.75 -14.05
N CYS A 184 -9.92 -18.49 -14.87
CA CYS A 184 -11.05 -17.65 -14.47
C CYS A 184 -12.28 -18.43 -14.05
N GLU A 185 -12.26 -19.76 -14.09
CA GLU A 185 -13.38 -20.65 -13.73
C GLU A 185 -14.70 -20.24 -14.44
N GLY A 186 -14.60 -19.81 -15.69
CA GLY A 186 -15.74 -19.35 -16.48
C GLY A 186 -16.16 -17.89 -16.24
N LYS A 187 -15.55 -17.19 -15.30
CA LYS A 187 -15.89 -15.79 -14.94
C LYS A 187 -15.47 -14.76 -16.00
N ARG A 188 -14.58 -15.15 -16.94
CA ARG A 188 -14.14 -14.37 -18.11
C ARG A 188 -13.27 -13.14 -17.79
N LEU A 189 -13.13 -12.76 -16.54
CA LEU A 189 -12.46 -11.56 -16.07
C LEU A 189 -11.17 -11.88 -15.31
N LYS A 190 -10.28 -10.89 -15.24
CA LYS A 190 -9.08 -10.92 -14.42
C LYS A 190 -9.43 -10.91 -12.91
N PRO A 191 -8.52 -11.42 -12.04
CA PRO A 191 -8.70 -11.36 -10.59
C PRO A 191 -8.94 -9.93 -10.07
N GLU A 192 -8.28 -8.92 -10.64
CA GLU A 192 -8.43 -7.52 -10.26
C GLU A 192 -9.88 -7.05 -10.45
N ALA A 193 -10.49 -7.35 -11.59
CA ALA A 193 -11.90 -6.99 -11.85
C ALA A 193 -12.86 -7.67 -10.86
N LEU A 194 -12.56 -8.91 -10.47
CA LEU A 194 -13.34 -9.67 -9.51
C LEU A 194 -13.09 -9.27 -8.05
N SER A 195 -12.02 -8.52 -7.80
CA SER A 195 -11.65 -8.03 -6.47
C SER A 195 -12.28 -6.67 -6.12
N VAL A 196 -13.00 -6.05 -7.05
CA VAL A 196 -13.85 -4.89 -6.77
C VAL A 196 -15.25 -5.38 -6.41
N ARG A 197 -15.76 -4.94 -5.25
CA ARG A 197 -17.04 -5.43 -4.70
C ARG A 197 -17.99 -4.29 -4.39
N ILE A 198 -19.27 -4.54 -4.59
CA ILE A 198 -20.38 -3.68 -4.18
C ILE A 198 -21.28 -4.52 -3.27
N LYS A 199 -21.45 -4.11 -2.01
CA LYS A 199 -22.19 -4.91 -0.99
C LYS A 199 -21.74 -6.38 -0.96
N HIS A 200 -20.41 -6.57 -0.91
CA HIS A 200 -19.72 -7.87 -0.87
C HIS A 200 -19.80 -8.72 -2.14
N LYS A 201 -20.44 -8.24 -3.23
CA LYS A 201 -20.55 -8.96 -4.51
C LYS A 201 -19.66 -8.32 -5.57
N ASN A 202 -18.96 -9.13 -6.34
CA ASN A 202 -18.22 -8.68 -7.50
C ASN A 202 -19.11 -8.56 -8.74
N ILE A 203 -18.55 -8.05 -9.83
CA ILE A 203 -19.31 -7.80 -11.08
C ILE A 203 -19.91 -9.09 -11.66
N TYR A 204 -19.21 -10.24 -11.56
CA TYR A 204 -19.71 -11.52 -12.06
C TYR A 204 -20.93 -11.96 -11.24
N GLU A 205 -20.88 -11.88 -9.93
CA GLU A 205 -21.97 -12.24 -9.03
C GLU A 205 -23.19 -11.32 -9.17
N VAL A 206 -22.94 -10.04 -9.45
CA VAL A 206 -24.02 -9.06 -9.72
C VAL A 206 -24.70 -9.34 -11.07
N SER A 207 -23.91 -9.71 -12.10
CA SER A 207 -24.47 -10.00 -13.42
C SER A 207 -25.19 -11.35 -13.52
N ALA A 208 -24.98 -12.23 -12.55
CA ALA A 208 -25.63 -13.55 -12.47
C ALA A 208 -26.96 -13.54 -11.67
N MET A 209 -27.38 -12.37 -11.15
CA MET A 209 -28.64 -12.17 -10.43
C MET A 209 -29.79 -11.89 -11.39
#